data_6fdb8bbbd5ea78f87d2053eda0899157
#
_entry.id   6fdb8bbbd5ea78f87d2053eda0899157
#
_cell.length_a   1.000
_cell.length_b   1.000
_cell.length_c   1.000
_cell.angle_alpha   90.00
_cell.angle_beta   90.00
_cell.angle_gamma   90.00
#
_symmetry.space_group_name_H-M   'P 1'
#
loop_
_entity.id
_entity.type
_entity.pdbx_description
1 polymer ?
#
loop_
_entity_poly.entity_id
_entity_poly.type
_entity_poly.pdbx_seq_one_letter_code
_entity_poly.pdbx_strand_id
1 'polypeptide(L)'
;MNIKKHIEMFARTKINNDNIYNEFSLQHELGFYLREELKSSKVEFERNVKFFSDNQDENFLKKFVKKEMDIVAYKGNSKNLEKYAIEWKEPTNGAYPRRMFQFVEDIKFMEQVKDELGFTKTYCLTLISDSQKGIPFRYCSRKNEGEIYHYFRNNK
;
A
#
# COMPACT_ATOMS: atom_id res chain seq x y z
N MET A 1 11.23 11.71 -0.22
CA MET A 1 9.86 11.70 0.38
C MET A 1 9.79 10.64 1.47
N ASN A 2 9.29 10.92 2.69
CA ASN A 2 9.24 9.93 3.78
C ASN A 2 7.82 9.32 3.93
N ILE A 3 7.42 8.53 2.95
CA ILE A 3 6.10 7.88 2.92
C ILE A 3 5.87 7.00 4.17
N LYS A 4 6.90 6.28 4.63
CA LYS A 4 6.79 5.43 5.82
C LYS A 4 6.29 6.21 7.03
N LYS A 5 6.90 7.38 7.31
CA LYS A 5 6.49 8.23 8.45
C LYS A 5 5.02 8.66 8.34
N HIS A 6 4.55 9.00 7.14
CA HIS A 6 3.16 9.40 6.92
C HIS A 6 2.18 8.24 7.09
N ILE A 7 2.53 7.03 6.60
CA ILE A 7 1.74 5.82 6.85
C ILE A 7 1.63 5.54 8.35
N GLU A 8 2.74 5.61 9.08
CA GLU A 8 2.77 5.40 10.53
C GLU A 8 1.92 6.43 11.28
N MET A 9 1.99 7.69 10.88
CA MET A 9 1.19 8.76 11.48
C MET A 9 -0.30 8.56 11.20
N PHE A 10 -0.67 8.24 9.96
CA PHE A 10 -2.03 7.90 9.59
C PHE A 10 -2.57 6.74 10.42
N ALA A 11 -1.81 5.64 10.53
CA ALA A 11 -2.20 4.48 11.31
C ALA A 11 -2.45 4.80 12.80
N ARG A 12 -1.68 5.73 13.37
CA ARG A 12 -1.84 6.15 14.78
C ARG A 12 -3.01 7.10 15.02
N THR A 13 -3.30 7.98 14.04
CA THR A 13 -4.21 9.11 14.27
C THR A 13 -5.55 9.02 13.56
N LYS A 14 -5.61 8.30 12.45
CA LYS A 14 -6.78 8.29 11.55
C LYS A 14 -7.46 6.93 11.40
N ILE A 15 -6.78 5.82 11.69
CA ILE A 15 -7.33 4.48 11.46
C ILE A 15 -8.57 4.16 12.32
N ASN A 16 -8.79 4.96 13.38
CA ASN A 16 -9.94 4.85 14.28
C ASN A 16 -11.14 5.71 13.86
N ASN A 17 -11.08 6.33 12.70
CA ASN A 17 -12.16 7.17 12.19
C ASN A 17 -13.33 6.28 11.71
N ASP A 18 -14.55 6.66 12.04
CA ASP A 18 -15.78 5.99 11.61
C ASP A 18 -15.96 5.95 10.08
N ASN A 19 -15.21 6.76 9.34
CA ASN A 19 -15.15 6.73 7.87
C ASN A 19 -14.45 5.50 7.31
N ILE A 20 -13.69 4.76 8.14
CA ILE A 20 -12.94 3.57 7.72
C ILE A 20 -13.73 2.33 8.13
N TYR A 21 -14.45 1.76 7.17
CA TYR A 21 -15.33 0.62 7.38
C TYR A 21 -15.04 -0.57 6.44
N ASN A 22 -14.15 -0.38 5.45
CA ASN A 22 -13.69 -1.44 4.55
C ASN A 22 -12.35 -1.08 3.89
N GLU A 23 -11.78 -2.01 3.11
CA GLU A 23 -10.51 -1.85 2.39
C GLU A 23 -10.50 -0.59 1.50
N PHE A 24 -11.60 -0.35 0.77
CA PHE A 24 -11.73 0.79 -0.13
C PHE A 24 -11.75 2.13 0.61
N SER A 25 -12.53 2.27 1.70
CA SER A 25 -12.56 3.49 2.50
C SER A 25 -11.20 3.79 3.12
N LEU A 26 -10.49 2.75 3.55
CA LEU A 26 -9.16 2.87 4.12
C LEU A 26 -8.12 3.34 3.09
N GLN A 27 -8.16 2.78 1.88
CA GLN A 27 -7.33 3.20 0.75
C GLN A 27 -7.56 4.70 0.44
N HIS A 28 -8.82 5.13 0.39
CA HIS A 28 -9.18 6.52 0.10
C HIS A 28 -8.73 7.47 1.20
N GLU A 29 -8.99 7.16 2.47
CA GLU A 29 -8.60 7.99 3.60
C GLU A 29 -7.07 8.14 3.69
N LEU A 30 -6.32 7.05 3.47
CA LEU A 30 -4.86 7.13 3.40
C LEU A 30 -4.40 7.99 2.21
N GLY A 31 -5.00 7.80 1.04
CA GLY A 31 -4.61 8.57 -0.14
C GLY A 31 -4.92 10.06 0.00
N PHE A 32 -6.06 10.44 0.57
CA PHE A 32 -6.38 11.84 0.87
C PHE A 32 -5.43 12.42 1.90
N TYR A 33 -5.17 11.70 2.98
CA TYR A 33 -4.18 12.10 3.98
C TYR A 33 -2.80 12.35 3.33
N LEU A 34 -2.36 11.44 2.46
CA LEU A 34 -1.08 11.62 1.75
C LEU A 34 -1.09 12.83 0.81
N ARG A 35 -2.22 13.15 0.16
CA ARG A 35 -2.35 14.37 -0.67
C ARG A 35 -2.19 15.64 0.15
N GLU A 36 -2.76 15.66 1.35
CA GLU A 36 -2.66 16.80 2.26
C GLU A 36 -1.24 16.99 2.78
N GLU A 37 -0.59 15.90 3.19
CA GLU A 37 0.74 15.93 3.78
C GLU A 37 1.87 16.12 2.76
N LEU A 38 1.69 15.61 1.54
CA LEU A 38 2.70 15.60 0.48
C LEU A 38 2.41 16.62 -0.62
N LYS A 39 2.09 17.86 -0.26
CA LYS A 39 1.65 18.97 -1.16
C LYS A 39 2.48 19.15 -2.43
N SER A 40 3.76 18.80 -2.41
CA SER A 40 4.67 18.90 -3.56
C SER A 40 4.74 17.61 -4.41
N SER A 41 3.91 16.62 -4.11
CA SER A 41 3.90 15.32 -4.77
C SER A 41 2.53 15.04 -5.37
N LYS A 42 2.48 14.21 -6.41
CA LYS A 42 1.22 13.66 -6.90
C LYS A 42 0.90 12.38 -6.15
N VAL A 43 -0.35 12.24 -5.74
CA VAL A 43 -0.89 11.02 -5.15
C VAL A 43 -2.10 10.59 -5.96
N GLU A 44 -2.04 9.39 -6.53
CA GLU A 44 -3.05 8.84 -7.43
C GLU A 44 -3.50 7.46 -6.95
N PHE A 45 -4.74 7.09 -7.28
CA PHE A 45 -5.35 5.81 -6.94
C PHE A 45 -5.47 4.93 -8.18
N GLU A 46 -5.51 3.61 -7.98
CA GLU A 46 -5.78 2.60 -9.02
C GLU A 46 -4.93 2.84 -10.29
N ARG A 47 -3.63 3.11 -10.09
CA ARG A 47 -2.78 3.48 -11.21
C ARG A 47 -2.19 2.25 -11.90
N ASN A 48 -2.45 2.14 -13.20
CA ASN A 48 -1.96 1.02 -14.00
C ASN A 48 -0.43 1.06 -14.15
N VAL A 49 0.22 -0.10 -14.06
CA VAL A 49 1.68 -0.29 -14.21
C VAL A 49 2.20 0.27 -15.53
N LYS A 50 1.39 0.21 -16.60
CA LYS A 50 1.72 0.73 -17.92
C LYS A 50 2.09 2.22 -17.90
N PHE A 51 1.49 2.99 -17.00
CA PHE A 51 1.77 4.42 -16.89
C PHE A 51 3.21 4.72 -16.46
N PHE A 52 3.81 3.83 -15.69
CA PHE A 52 5.18 3.99 -15.18
C PHE A 52 6.21 3.14 -15.91
N SER A 53 5.80 2.39 -16.93
CA SER A 53 6.67 1.54 -17.71
C SER A 53 7.22 2.28 -18.92
N ASP A 54 8.54 2.28 -19.10
CA ASP A 54 9.18 2.72 -20.34
C ASP A 54 9.00 1.67 -21.44
N ASN A 55 8.82 0.40 -21.06
CA ASN A 55 8.54 -0.70 -21.98
C ASN A 55 7.02 -0.88 -22.13
N GLN A 56 6.51 -0.58 -23.32
CA GLN A 56 5.10 -0.69 -23.66
C GLN A 56 4.74 -2.03 -24.34
N ASP A 57 5.67 -3.00 -24.38
CA ASP A 57 5.40 -4.33 -24.91
C ASP A 57 4.37 -5.05 -24.03
N GLU A 58 3.31 -5.54 -24.67
CA GLU A 58 2.25 -6.29 -23.99
C GLU A 58 2.76 -7.55 -23.29
N ASN A 59 3.76 -8.24 -23.85
CA ASN A 59 4.33 -9.44 -23.24
C ASN A 59 5.11 -9.09 -21.97
N PHE A 60 5.78 -7.94 -21.94
CA PHE A 60 6.42 -7.42 -20.74
C PHE A 60 5.36 -7.10 -19.67
N LEU A 61 4.32 -6.36 -20.05
CA LEU A 61 3.26 -5.98 -19.12
C LEU A 61 2.43 -7.16 -18.60
N LYS A 62 2.31 -8.25 -19.38
CA LYS A 62 1.62 -9.49 -18.95
C LYS A 62 2.38 -10.25 -17.85
N LYS A 63 3.67 -10.00 -17.64
CA LYS A 63 4.46 -10.63 -16.57
C LYS A 63 4.06 -10.16 -15.17
N PHE A 64 3.46 -8.98 -15.04
CA PHE A 64 3.01 -8.49 -13.75
C PHE A 64 1.83 -9.31 -13.23
N VAL A 65 1.89 -9.70 -11.96
CA VAL A 65 0.82 -10.45 -11.28
C VAL A 65 -0.49 -9.66 -11.27
N LYS A 66 -0.39 -8.34 -11.09
CA LYS A 66 -1.51 -7.39 -11.13
C LYS A 66 -1.22 -6.27 -12.13
N LYS A 67 -2.23 -5.49 -12.47
CA LYS A 67 -2.11 -4.38 -13.43
C LYS A 67 -2.17 -3.01 -12.77
N GLU A 68 -2.74 -2.92 -11.60
CA GLU A 68 -3.04 -1.65 -10.94
C GLU A 68 -2.51 -1.67 -9.51
N MET A 69 -1.99 -0.53 -9.09
CA MET A 69 -1.49 -0.24 -7.74
C MET A 69 -2.54 0.59 -7.01
N ASP A 70 -2.88 0.22 -5.78
CA ASP A 70 -3.93 0.88 -5.00
C ASP A 70 -3.65 2.38 -4.81
N ILE A 71 -2.45 2.73 -4.36
CA ILE A 71 -2.02 4.13 -4.20
C ILE A 71 -0.61 4.28 -4.75
N VAL A 72 -0.39 5.34 -5.53
CA VAL A 72 0.94 5.74 -5.99
C VAL A 72 1.21 7.17 -5.60
N ALA A 73 2.36 7.42 -4.98
CA ALA A 73 2.85 8.76 -4.68
C ALA A 73 4.15 9.01 -5.42
N TYR A 74 4.26 10.12 -6.17
CA TYR A 74 5.47 10.42 -6.92
C TYR A 74 5.76 11.92 -7.01
N LYS A 75 7.05 12.23 -7.14
CA LYS A 75 7.57 13.60 -7.21
C LYS A 75 8.81 13.64 -8.08
N GLY A 76 8.96 14.72 -8.84
CA GLY A 76 10.12 14.95 -9.69
C GLY A 76 9.74 15.10 -11.16
N ASN A 77 10.74 15.00 -12.01
CA ASN A 77 10.60 15.05 -13.47
C ASN A 77 11.09 13.73 -14.08
N SER A 78 10.98 13.60 -15.41
CA SER A 78 11.34 12.37 -16.13
C SER A 78 12.76 11.85 -15.87
N LYS A 79 13.70 12.71 -15.44
CA LYS A 79 15.08 12.30 -15.14
C LYS A 79 15.30 11.87 -13.69
N ASN A 80 14.52 12.43 -12.76
CA ASN A 80 14.65 12.21 -11.31
C ASN A 80 13.27 12.01 -10.68
N LEU A 81 12.56 10.97 -11.11
CA LEU A 81 11.24 10.64 -10.61
C LEU A 81 11.34 9.73 -9.39
N GLU A 82 11.06 10.26 -8.22
CA GLU A 82 10.94 9.51 -6.97
C GLU A 82 9.52 8.94 -6.89
N LYS A 83 9.38 7.61 -6.89
CA LYS A 83 8.11 6.88 -6.97
C LYS A 83 7.93 5.94 -5.79
N TYR A 84 6.73 5.89 -5.24
CA TYR A 84 6.32 5.00 -4.16
C TYR A 84 4.97 4.38 -4.50
N ALA A 85 4.82 3.07 -4.27
CA ALA A 85 3.56 2.36 -4.41
C ALA A 85 3.14 1.73 -3.09
N ILE A 86 1.84 1.70 -2.85
CA ILE A 86 1.23 1.14 -1.66
C ILE A 86 0.10 0.22 -2.11
N GLU A 87 0.15 -1.03 -1.68
CA GLU A 87 -0.95 -2.00 -1.72
C GLU A 87 -1.53 -2.16 -0.34
N TRP A 88 -2.83 -2.25 -0.27
CA TRP A 88 -3.55 -2.38 0.98
C TRP A 88 -4.45 -3.61 0.99
N LYS A 89 -4.49 -4.32 2.13
CA LYS A 89 -5.40 -5.45 2.36
C LYS A 89 -6.03 -5.38 3.74
N GLU A 90 -7.34 -5.64 3.76
CA GLU A 90 -8.08 -5.90 4.98
C GLU A 90 -8.63 -7.32 4.96
N PRO A 91 -8.07 -8.25 5.74
CA PRO A 91 -8.65 -9.59 5.86
C PRO A 91 -9.94 -9.51 6.68
N THR A 92 -11.10 -9.43 6.00
CA THR A 92 -12.41 -9.50 6.64
C THR A 92 -12.81 -10.95 6.92
N ASN A 93 -13.38 -11.18 8.12
CA ASN A 93 -14.17 -12.37 8.54
C ASN A 93 -13.82 -13.75 7.92
N GLY A 94 -12.98 -14.51 8.60
CA GLY A 94 -12.90 -15.99 8.42
C GLY A 94 -12.28 -16.53 7.13
N ALA A 95 -11.91 -15.70 6.17
CA ALA A 95 -11.34 -16.11 4.89
C ALA A 95 -9.79 -16.22 4.90
N TYR A 96 -9.21 -16.53 6.03
CA TYR A 96 -7.76 -16.49 6.27
C TYR A 96 -6.90 -17.23 5.23
N PRO A 97 -7.14 -18.49 4.84
CA PRO A 97 -6.22 -19.17 3.93
C PRO A 97 -6.18 -18.53 2.53
N ARG A 98 -7.34 -18.20 1.97
CA ARG A 98 -7.43 -17.60 0.62
C ARG A 98 -6.84 -16.19 0.58
N ARG A 99 -7.03 -15.40 1.62
CA ARG A 99 -6.53 -14.03 1.69
C ARG A 99 -5.05 -13.95 1.99
N MET A 100 -4.51 -14.92 2.73
CA MET A 100 -3.05 -15.05 2.88
C MET A 100 -2.37 -15.28 1.53
N PHE A 101 -2.98 -16.07 0.64
CA PHE A 101 -2.47 -16.27 -0.71
C PHE A 101 -2.50 -14.95 -1.52
N GLN A 102 -3.60 -14.22 -1.49
CA GLN A 102 -3.71 -12.90 -2.13
C GLN A 102 -2.67 -11.92 -1.60
N PHE A 103 -2.41 -11.93 -0.29
CA PHE A 103 -1.37 -11.09 0.29
C PHE A 103 0.04 -11.43 -0.22
N VAL A 104 0.33 -12.73 -0.43
CA VAL A 104 1.59 -13.15 -1.06
C VAL A 104 1.68 -12.68 -2.52
N GLU A 105 0.57 -12.71 -3.25
CA GLU A 105 0.49 -12.16 -4.61
C GLU A 105 0.75 -10.64 -4.63
N ASP A 106 0.19 -9.89 -3.67
CA ASP A 106 0.43 -8.45 -3.54
C ASP A 106 1.89 -8.15 -3.21
N ILE A 107 2.53 -8.93 -2.34
CA ILE A 107 3.97 -8.80 -2.06
C ILE A 107 4.78 -9.01 -3.34
N LYS A 108 4.51 -10.10 -4.07
CA LYS A 108 5.18 -10.40 -5.33
C LYS A 108 4.97 -9.27 -6.35
N PHE A 109 3.77 -8.75 -6.45
CA PHE A 109 3.45 -7.62 -7.32
C PHE A 109 4.25 -6.37 -6.94
N MET A 110 4.33 -6.03 -5.65
CA MET A 110 5.09 -4.88 -5.19
C MET A 110 6.60 -5.04 -5.39
N GLU A 111 7.14 -6.25 -5.32
CA GLU A 111 8.52 -6.55 -5.70
C GLU A 111 8.73 -6.31 -7.20
N GLN A 112 7.83 -6.80 -8.06
CA GLN A 112 7.88 -6.54 -9.51
C GLN A 112 7.80 -5.04 -9.83
N VAL A 113 6.89 -4.30 -9.21
CA VAL A 113 6.75 -2.86 -9.38
C VAL A 113 8.05 -2.13 -9.02
N LYS A 114 8.69 -2.54 -7.93
CA LYS A 114 9.95 -1.95 -7.52
C LYS A 114 11.07 -2.24 -8.51
N ASP A 115 11.26 -3.49 -8.85
CA ASP A 115 12.43 -3.95 -9.61
C ASP A 115 12.31 -3.62 -11.11
N GLU A 116 11.12 -3.81 -11.70
CA GLU A 116 10.90 -3.64 -13.14
C GLU A 116 10.55 -2.20 -13.53
N LEU A 117 9.91 -1.44 -12.64
CA LEU A 117 9.48 -0.07 -12.91
C LEU A 117 10.31 0.99 -12.16
N GLY A 118 11.33 0.58 -11.41
CA GLY A 118 12.25 1.48 -10.72
C GLY A 118 11.56 2.33 -9.64
N PHE A 119 10.61 1.75 -8.90
CA PHE A 119 10.04 2.44 -7.75
C PHE A 119 11.06 2.54 -6.61
N THR A 120 11.16 3.71 -5.99
CA THR A 120 12.08 3.99 -4.88
C THR A 120 11.80 3.06 -3.70
N LYS A 121 10.53 2.88 -3.36
CA LYS A 121 10.05 1.91 -2.37
C LYS A 121 8.62 1.50 -2.67
N THR A 122 8.27 0.30 -2.22
CA THR A 122 6.91 -0.24 -2.26
C THR A 122 6.50 -0.71 -0.88
N TYR A 123 5.21 -0.67 -0.58
CA TYR A 123 4.64 -1.03 0.71
C TYR A 123 3.43 -1.94 0.50
N CYS A 124 3.45 -3.12 1.14
CA CYS A 124 2.25 -3.92 1.32
C CYS A 124 1.75 -3.72 2.75
N LEU A 125 0.53 -3.27 2.90
CA LEU A 125 -0.09 -2.96 4.17
C LEU A 125 -1.24 -3.93 4.43
N THR A 126 -1.28 -4.51 5.62
CA THR A 126 -2.41 -5.35 6.04
C THR A 126 -2.98 -4.83 7.33
N LEU A 127 -4.26 -4.50 7.31
CA LEU A 127 -5.02 -4.17 8.50
C LEU A 127 -5.73 -5.44 9.00
N ILE A 128 -5.33 -5.94 10.16
CA ILE A 128 -5.97 -7.08 10.78
C ILE A 128 -6.87 -6.57 11.90
N SER A 129 -8.19 -6.72 11.70
CA SER A 129 -9.21 -6.43 12.69
C SER A 129 -9.61 -7.76 13.35
N ASP A 130 -9.32 -7.96 14.62
CA ASP A 130 -9.88 -9.08 15.40
C ASP A 130 -10.97 -8.53 16.33
N SER A 131 -12.16 -8.36 15.77
CA SER A 131 -13.32 -7.86 16.51
C SER A 131 -13.84 -8.82 17.59
N GLN A 132 -13.46 -10.11 17.52
CA GLN A 132 -13.99 -11.12 18.45
C GLN A 132 -13.19 -11.27 19.73
N LYS A 133 -11.97 -10.74 19.82
CA LYS A 133 -11.08 -10.96 20.98
C LYS A 133 -10.49 -9.70 21.61
N GLY A 134 -10.92 -8.52 21.22
CA GLY A 134 -10.30 -7.28 21.71
C GLY A 134 -8.81 -7.17 21.35
N ILE A 135 -8.36 -7.92 20.35
CA ILE A 135 -6.98 -7.87 19.88
C ILE A 135 -6.81 -6.60 19.06
N PRO A 136 -5.84 -5.77 19.39
CA PRO A 136 -5.61 -4.52 18.67
C PRO A 136 -5.26 -4.77 17.19
N PHE A 137 -5.66 -3.85 16.32
CA PHE A 137 -5.26 -3.87 14.92
C PHE A 137 -3.75 -3.98 14.77
N ARG A 138 -3.31 -4.89 13.94
CA ARG A 138 -1.90 -5.05 13.61
C ARG A 138 -1.67 -4.57 12.18
N TYR A 139 -0.80 -3.62 12.04
CA TYR A 139 -0.24 -3.23 10.77
C TYR A 139 1.07 -3.97 10.55
N CYS A 140 1.20 -4.63 9.41
CA CYS A 140 2.42 -5.31 9.04
C CYS A 140 2.90 -4.74 7.69
N SER A 141 4.10 -4.16 7.67
CA SER A 141 4.78 -3.84 6.42
C SER A 141 6.06 -4.66 6.32
N ARG A 142 6.27 -5.29 5.18
CA ARG A 142 7.54 -5.97 4.89
C ARG A 142 8.49 -4.98 4.22
N LYS A 143 9.65 -4.76 4.84
CA LYS A 143 10.77 -4.08 4.21
C LYS A 143 11.54 -5.13 3.40
N ASN A 144 12.10 -4.76 2.26
CA ASN A 144 12.93 -5.64 1.42
C ASN A 144 14.19 -6.20 2.13
N GLU A 145 14.37 -5.94 3.40
CA GLU A 145 15.45 -6.44 4.25
C GLU A 145 14.92 -7.36 5.38
N GLY A 146 13.69 -7.85 5.26
CA GLY A 146 13.12 -8.82 6.21
C GLY A 146 12.55 -8.25 7.50
N GLU A 147 12.52 -6.94 7.68
CA GLU A 147 11.89 -6.33 8.85
C GLU A 147 10.37 -6.27 8.71
N ILE A 148 9.65 -6.80 9.70
CA ILE A 148 8.19 -6.73 9.83
C ILE A 148 7.87 -5.70 10.90
N TYR A 149 7.09 -4.67 10.55
CA TYR A 149 6.62 -3.67 11.50
C TYR A 149 5.20 -3.98 11.93
N HIS A 150 4.97 -4.06 13.24
CA HIS A 150 3.66 -4.28 13.84
C HIS A 150 3.20 -3.02 14.55
N TYR A 151 2.02 -2.51 14.18
CA TYR A 151 1.35 -1.43 14.91
C TYR A 151 0.08 -1.97 15.55
N PHE A 152 -0.11 -1.69 16.82
CA PHE A 152 -1.24 -2.15 17.60
C PHE A 152 -2.23 -1.01 17.81
N ARG A 153 -3.52 -1.27 17.59
CA ARG A 153 -4.61 -0.40 18.04
C ARG A 153 -5.00 -0.83 19.45
N ASN A 154 -4.87 0.07 20.42
CA ASN A 154 -5.53 -0.11 21.72
C ASN A 154 -6.97 0.35 21.60
N ASN A 155 -7.93 -0.56 21.67
CA ASN A 155 -9.31 -0.19 21.92
C ASN A 155 -9.40 0.27 23.38
N LYS A 156 -9.74 1.54 23.61
CA LYS A 156 -10.28 2.00 24.87
C LYS A 156 -11.76 1.68 24.89
#